data_247ab8def22bcdb081ee6d913979337d
#
_entry.id   247ab8def22bcdb081ee6d913979337d
#
_cell.length_a   1.000
_cell.length_b   1.000
_cell.length_c   1.000
_cell.angle_alpha   90.00
_cell.angle_beta   90.00
_cell.angle_gamma   90.00
#
_symmetry.space_group_name_H-M   'P 1'
#
loop_
_entity.id
_entity.type
_entity.pdbx_description
1 polymer ?
#
loop_
_entity_poly.entity_id
_entity_poly.type
_entity_poly.pdbx_seq_one_letter_code
_entity_poly.pdbx_strand_id
1 'polypeptide(L)'
;SNNALQMTDSVLFLLLAIPVAYLFLCALFSLGKYKNPYPAAAVQHRFLVLFTVLRNGKEVIESVNRFLDTQQYPRDKYDVAIAATQLPEEDLVTLLQMPVNIVVPDKEYCTKVYAIQQVMERYAPDEYDLIVIFNSDNHIVPNALSMFNNAYYSGCDSIQAHRMAENLNTSIAVLNA
;
A
#
# COMPACT_ATOMS: atom_id res chain seq x y z
N SER A 1 -51.63 -2.17 -30.79
CA SER A 1 -51.18 -2.73 -29.48
C SER A 1 -49.83 -3.43 -29.59
N ASN A 2 -49.55 -4.25 -30.60
CA ASN A 2 -48.25 -4.93 -30.76
C ASN A 2 -47.06 -4.00 -31.02
N ASN A 3 -47.24 -2.91 -31.75
CA ASN A 3 -46.14 -1.95 -32.04
C ASN A 3 -45.67 -1.21 -30.79
N ALA A 4 -46.56 -0.88 -29.85
CA ALA A 4 -46.19 -0.22 -28.58
C ALA A 4 -45.40 -1.17 -27.69
N LEU A 5 -45.78 -2.45 -27.62
CA LEU A 5 -45.05 -3.48 -26.88
C LEU A 5 -43.65 -3.70 -27.45
N GLN A 6 -43.52 -3.78 -28.78
CA GLN A 6 -42.21 -3.93 -29.43
C GLN A 6 -41.30 -2.71 -29.23
N MET A 7 -41.86 -1.49 -29.26
CA MET A 7 -41.09 -0.28 -28.95
C MET A 7 -40.61 -0.27 -27.51
N THR A 8 -41.46 -0.64 -26.55
CA THR A 8 -41.09 -0.71 -25.14
C THR A 8 -39.97 -1.73 -24.90
N ASP A 9 -40.09 -2.89 -25.53
CA ASP A 9 -39.09 -3.97 -25.43
C ASP A 9 -37.74 -3.54 -26.01
N SER A 10 -37.77 -2.88 -27.18
CA SER A 10 -36.56 -2.36 -27.81
C SER A 10 -35.86 -1.26 -26.95
N VAL A 11 -36.63 -0.36 -26.37
CA VAL A 11 -36.10 0.68 -25.48
C VAL A 11 -35.48 0.05 -24.22
N LEU A 12 -36.17 -0.90 -23.59
CA LEU A 12 -35.68 -1.61 -22.41
C LEU A 12 -34.40 -2.37 -22.73
N PHE A 13 -34.36 -3.06 -23.89
CA PHE A 13 -33.17 -3.76 -24.37
C PHE A 13 -31.98 -2.81 -24.52
N LEU A 14 -32.15 -1.65 -25.15
CA LEU A 14 -31.07 -0.66 -25.32
C LEU A 14 -30.61 -0.10 -24.00
N LEU A 15 -31.52 0.20 -23.05
CA LEU A 15 -31.21 0.68 -21.72
C LEU A 15 -30.35 -0.32 -20.91
N LEU A 16 -30.53 -1.61 -21.14
CA LEU A 16 -29.73 -2.65 -20.47
C LEU A 16 -28.44 -2.99 -21.25
N ALA A 17 -28.52 -3.01 -22.61
CA ALA A 17 -27.37 -3.36 -23.44
C ALA A 17 -26.21 -2.34 -23.36
N ILE A 18 -26.53 -1.04 -23.29
CA ILE A 18 -25.50 0.01 -23.24
C ILE A 18 -24.62 -0.10 -21.98
N PRO A 19 -25.16 -0.18 -20.73
CA PRO A 19 -24.33 -0.38 -19.54
C PRO A 19 -23.53 -1.68 -19.57
N VAL A 20 -24.11 -2.77 -20.06
CA VAL A 20 -23.40 -4.06 -20.16
C VAL A 20 -22.25 -3.96 -21.15
N ALA A 21 -22.45 -3.36 -22.32
CA ALA A 21 -21.39 -3.13 -23.31
C ALA A 21 -20.28 -2.23 -22.73
N TYR A 22 -20.64 -1.19 -21.99
CA TYR A 22 -19.69 -0.32 -21.31
C TYR A 22 -18.83 -1.09 -20.28
N LEU A 23 -19.47 -1.88 -19.41
CA LEU A 23 -18.75 -2.71 -18.43
C LEU A 23 -17.85 -3.73 -19.11
N PHE A 24 -18.32 -4.33 -20.22
CA PHE A 24 -17.51 -5.27 -21.00
C PHE A 24 -16.26 -4.60 -21.59
N LEU A 25 -16.40 -3.39 -22.15
CA LEU A 25 -15.27 -2.61 -22.64
C LEU A 25 -14.30 -2.24 -21.50
N CYS A 26 -14.80 -1.81 -20.36
CA CYS A 26 -13.97 -1.53 -19.20
C CYS A 26 -13.19 -2.78 -18.75
N ALA A 27 -13.82 -3.95 -18.74
CA ALA A 27 -13.15 -5.21 -18.43
C ALA A 27 -12.07 -5.56 -19.44
N LEU A 28 -12.32 -5.37 -20.74
CA LEU A 28 -11.30 -5.58 -21.79
C LEU A 28 -10.10 -4.65 -21.63
N PHE A 29 -10.32 -3.37 -21.36
CA PHE A 29 -9.23 -2.41 -21.11
C PHE A 29 -8.46 -2.71 -19.81
N SER A 30 -9.12 -3.31 -18.83
CA SER A 30 -8.50 -3.75 -17.57
C SER A 30 -7.53 -4.94 -17.75
N LEU A 31 -7.66 -5.72 -18.82
CA LEU A 31 -6.73 -6.82 -19.14
C LEU A 31 -5.35 -6.35 -19.60
N GLY A 32 -5.18 -5.07 -19.87
CA GLY A 32 -3.88 -4.47 -20.19
C GLY A 32 -2.91 -4.63 -19.01
N LYS A 33 -1.69 -5.15 -19.27
CA LYS A 33 -0.64 -5.20 -18.24
C LYS A 33 -0.36 -3.77 -17.77
N TYR A 34 -0.52 -3.56 -16.47
CA TYR A 34 -0.11 -2.31 -15.84
C TYR A 34 1.39 -2.12 -16.05
N LYS A 35 1.76 -1.09 -16.79
CA LYS A 35 3.16 -0.66 -16.90
C LYS A 35 3.35 0.52 -15.98
N ASN A 36 4.43 0.50 -15.20
CA ASN A 36 4.81 1.67 -14.42
C ASN A 36 4.95 2.88 -15.37
N PRO A 37 4.10 3.91 -15.23
CA PRO A 37 4.10 5.06 -16.17
C PRO A 37 5.28 5.98 -15.96
N TYR A 38 6.02 5.83 -14.84
CA TYR A 38 7.07 6.76 -14.45
C TYR A 38 8.44 6.30 -14.97
N PRO A 39 9.21 7.20 -15.59
CA PRO A 39 10.58 6.89 -15.99
C PRO A 39 11.46 6.66 -14.77
N ALA A 40 12.59 5.99 -14.96
CA ALA A 40 13.58 5.83 -13.90
C ALA A 40 14.11 7.19 -13.43
N ALA A 41 14.09 7.41 -12.12
CA ALA A 41 14.58 8.65 -11.52
C ALA A 41 16.10 8.72 -11.60
N ALA A 42 16.62 9.91 -11.92
CA ALA A 42 18.06 10.18 -11.92
C ALA A 42 18.62 10.36 -10.50
N VAL A 43 17.76 10.66 -9.52
CA VAL A 43 18.13 10.90 -8.13
C VAL A 43 17.40 9.90 -7.23
N GLN A 44 18.11 9.36 -6.27
CA GLN A 44 17.55 8.50 -5.23
C GLN A 44 17.28 9.34 -3.97
N HIS A 45 15.99 9.53 -3.69
CA HIS A 45 15.53 10.29 -2.54
C HIS A 45 15.57 9.46 -1.25
N ARG A 46 15.56 10.15 -0.12
CA ARG A 46 15.62 9.51 1.19
C ARG A 46 14.22 9.26 1.75
N PHE A 47 13.99 8.03 2.23
CA PHE A 47 12.70 7.58 2.74
C PHE A 47 12.70 7.37 4.25
N LEU A 48 11.61 7.76 4.89
CA LEU A 48 11.18 7.20 6.16
C LEU A 48 10.10 6.14 5.88
N VAL A 49 10.41 4.89 6.13
CA VAL A 49 9.48 3.77 5.96
C VAL A 49 8.85 3.45 7.30
N LEU A 50 7.56 3.68 7.43
CA LEU A 50 6.81 3.51 8.66
C LEU A 50 5.92 2.27 8.59
N PHE A 51 6.16 1.31 9.47
CA PHE A 51 5.24 0.21 9.72
C PHE A 51 4.32 0.51 10.90
N THR A 52 3.02 0.32 10.69
CA THR A 52 2.03 0.45 11.76
C THR A 52 1.57 -0.93 12.19
N VAL A 53 1.63 -1.20 13.48
CA VAL A 53 1.20 -2.46 14.05
C VAL A 53 0.30 -2.24 15.26
N LEU A 54 -0.74 -3.06 15.34
CA LEU A 54 -1.65 -3.11 16.47
C LEU A 54 -1.78 -4.55 16.94
N ARG A 55 -1.24 -4.87 18.12
CA ARG A 55 -1.36 -6.15 18.84
C ARG A 55 -0.66 -7.37 18.22
N ASN A 56 -0.32 -7.41 16.95
CA ASN A 56 0.28 -8.57 16.29
C ASN A 56 1.75 -8.32 15.95
N GLY A 57 2.63 -8.50 16.93
CA GLY A 57 4.06 -8.28 16.77
C GLY A 57 4.74 -9.28 15.82
N LYS A 58 4.30 -10.53 15.81
CA LYS A 58 4.87 -11.55 14.91
C LYS A 58 4.72 -11.20 13.45
N GLU A 59 3.56 -10.68 13.08
CA GLU A 59 3.25 -10.28 11.71
C GLU A 59 4.14 -9.11 11.25
N VAL A 60 4.32 -8.08 12.08
CA VAL A 60 5.21 -6.97 11.74
C VAL A 60 6.67 -7.39 11.70
N ILE A 61 7.11 -8.27 12.59
CA ILE A 61 8.48 -8.82 12.57
C ILE A 61 8.75 -9.52 11.25
N GLU A 62 7.83 -10.37 10.80
CA GLU A 62 7.96 -11.08 9.53
C GLU A 62 7.96 -10.12 8.34
N SER A 63 7.02 -9.16 8.31
CA SER A 63 6.91 -8.18 7.22
C SER A 63 8.13 -7.28 7.12
N VAL A 64 8.67 -6.82 8.26
CA VAL A 64 9.86 -5.96 8.30
C VAL A 64 11.11 -6.74 7.91
N ASN A 65 11.30 -7.97 8.40
CA ASN A 65 12.42 -8.81 7.99
C ASN A 65 12.39 -9.04 6.47
N ARG A 66 11.25 -9.45 5.93
CA ARG A 66 11.09 -9.64 4.50
C ARG A 66 11.40 -8.35 3.71
N PHE A 67 10.89 -7.22 4.18
CA PHE A 67 11.17 -5.92 3.55
C PHE A 67 12.67 -5.60 3.54
N LEU A 68 13.35 -5.74 4.67
CA LEU A 68 14.79 -5.47 4.78
C LEU A 68 15.63 -6.40 3.91
N ASP A 69 15.22 -7.68 3.79
CA ASP A 69 15.94 -8.69 3.02
C ASP A 69 15.73 -8.57 1.51
N THR A 70 14.57 -8.10 1.08
CA THR A 70 14.18 -8.15 -0.34
C THR A 70 14.24 -6.80 -1.05
N GLN A 71 14.22 -5.68 -0.32
CA GLN A 71 14.09 -4.35 -0.93
C GLN A 71 15.32 -3.98 -1.77
N GLN A 72 15.07 -3.65 -3.04
CA GLN A 72 16.08 -3.27 -4.03
C GLN A 72 16.27 -1.74 -4.08
N TYR A 73 16.51 -1.12 -2.92
CA TYR A 73 16.81 0.30 -2.80
C TYR A 73 18.03 0.46 -1.89
N PRO A 74 18.92 1.45 -2.10
CA PRO A 74 20.12 1.61 -1.28
C PRO A 74 19.78 1.73 0.21
N ARG A 75 20.43 0.93 1.05
CA ARG A 75 20.11 0.83 2.47
C ARG A 75 20.37 2.13 3.24
N ASP A 76 21.32 2.92 2.78
CA ASP A 76 21.67 4.25 3.32
C ASP A 76 20.67 5.35 2.94
N LYS A 77 19.70 5.02 2.06
CA LYS A 77 18.68 5.94 1.58
C LYS A 77 17.30 5.74 2.22
N TYR A 78 17.18 4.86 3.20
CA TYR A 78 15.93 4.74 3.95
C TYR A 78 16.16 4.28 5.39
N ASP A 79 15.33 4.79 6.28
CA ASP A 79 15.19 4.33 7.64
C ASP A 79 13.84 3.69 7.86
N VAL A 80 13.80 2.65 8.70
CA VAL A 80 12.56 1.95 9.05
C VAL A 80 12.17 2.32 10.46
N ALA A 81 10.94 2.79 10.65
CA ALA A 81 10.35 3.05 11.94
C ALA A 81 9.10 2.20 12.14
N ILE A 82 8.89 1.72 13.36
CA ILE A 82 7.73 0.93 13.74
C ILE A 82 6.95 1.68 14.80
N ALA A 83 5.69 2.01 14.50
CA ALA A 83 4.75 2.50 15.50
C ALA A 83 4.15 1.30 16.24
N ALA A 84 4.73 0.98 17.39
CA ALA A 84 4.41 -0.22 18.16
C ALA A 84 3.30 0.08 19.19
N THR A 85 2.07 -0.37 18.89
CA THR A 85 0.91 -0.18 19.76
C THR A 85 0.46 -1.51 20.36
N GLN A 86 0.45 -1.61 21.69
CA GLN A 86 -0.02 -2.78 22.45
C GLN A 86 0.66 -4.11 22.03
N LEU A 87 1.98 -4.08 21.82
CA LEU A 87 2.74 -5.28 21.52
C LEU A 87 3.11 -6.05 22.78
N PRO A 88 3.13 -7.40 22.73
CA PRO A 88 3.74 -8.23 23.75
C PRO A 88 5.22 -7.85 23.97
N GLU A 89 5.70 -7.96 25.21
CA GLU A 89 7.09 -7.63 25.56
C GLU A 89 8.10 -8.47 24.79
N GLU A 90 7.80 -9.77 24.56
CA GLU A 90 8.65 -10.67 23.77
C GLU A 90 8.83 -10.21 22.31
N ASP A 91 7.80 -9.65 21.71
CA ASP A 91 7.83 -9.12 20.34
C ASP A 91 8.63 -7.81 20.31
N LEU A 92 8.46 -6.96 21.30
CA LEU A 92 9.26 -5.72 21.44
C LEU A 92 10.76 -6.02 21.59
N VAL A 93 11.13 -7.01 22.41
CA VAL A 93 12.52 -7.44 22.56
C VAL A 93 13.11 -7.91 21.23
N THR A 94 12.33 -8.66 20.45
CA THR A 94 12.75 -9.12 19.13
C THR A 94 12.96 -7.95 18.16
N LEU A 95 12.02 -7.01 18.12
CA LEU A 95 12.10 -5.81 17.29
C LEU A 95 13.29 -4.91 17.64
N LEU A 96 13.63 -4.81 18.92
CA LEU A 96 14.79 -4.02 19.40
C LEU A 96 16.13 -4.60 18.92
N GLN A 97 16.19 -5.86 18.54
CA GLN A 97 17.38 -6.49 17.97
C GLN A 97 17.52 -6.27 16.46
N MET A 98 16.48 -5.76 15.81
CA MET A 98 16.46 -5.49 14.38
C MET A 98 17.02 -4.09 14.06
N PRO A 99 17.55 -3.85 12.85
CA PRO A 99 18.04 -2.53 12.44
C PRO A 99 16.90 -1.56 12.10
N VAL A 100 16.00 -1.36 13.05
CA VAL A 100 14.80 -0.52 12.93
C VAL A 100 14.63 0.38 14.15
N ASN A 101 13.90 1.46 13.98
CA ASN A 101 13.58 2.37 15.08
C ASN A 101 12.18 2.06 15.60
N ILE A 102 12.03 1.92 16.92
CA ILE A 102 10.73 1.63 17.52
C ILE A 102 10.24 2.86 18.27
N VAL A 103 9.02 3.25 17.97
CA VAL A 103 8.29 4.30 18.67
C VAL A 103 7.08 3.69 19.35
N VAL A 104 7.11 3.66 20.68
CA VAL A 104 5.98 3.26 21.51
C VAL A 104 5.20 4.52 21.85
N PRO A 105 3.94 4.66 21.42
CA PRO A 105 3.10 5.80 21.76
C PRO A 105 2.94 5.93 23.28
N ASP A 106 2.81 7.16 23.76
CA ASP A 106 2.65 7.48 25.18
C ASP A 106 1.30 7.06 25.76
N LYS A 107 0.32 6.74 24.89
CA LYS A 107 -1.02 6.25 25.27
C LYS A 107 -1.13 4.77 25.01
N GLU A 108 -1.53 4.03 26.04
CA GLU A 108 -1.74 2.58 25.95
C GLU A 108 -2.81 2.19 24.89
N TYR A 109 -3.87 3.00 24.80
CA TYR A 109 -4.91 2.84 23.79
C TYR A 109 -4.91 4.04 22.87
N CYS A 110 -4.33 3.88 21.71
CA CYS A 110 -4.28 4.94 20.72
C CYS A 110 -4.77 4.46 19.35
N THR A 111 -5.21 5.43 18.53
CA THR A 111 -5.56 5.17 17.14
C THR A 111 -4.29 5.04 16.30
N LYS A 112 -4.41 4.37 15.15
CA LYS A 112 -3.32 4.29 14.17
C LYS A 112 -2.80 5.68 13.78
N VAL A 113 -3.69 6.66 13.62
CA VAL A 113 -3.33 8.04 13.25
C VAL A 113 -2.46 8.67 14.35
N TYR A 114 -2.84 8.48 15.61
CA TYR A 114 -2.04 8.99 16.74
C TYR A 114 -0.65 8.34 16.81
N ALA A 115 -0.57 7.03 16.59
CA ALA A 115 0.72 6.33 16.56
C ALA A 115 1.63 6.83 15.43
N ILE A 116 1.07 7.10 14.24
CA ILE A 116 1.80 7.71 13.12
C ILE A 116 2.28 9.10 13.50
N GLN A 117 1.42 9.92 14.11
CA GLN A 117 1.77 11.27 14.54
C GLN A 117 2.96 11.27 15.52
N GLN A 118 2.98 10.36 16.50
CA GLN A 118 4.10 10.22 17.46
C GLN A 118 5.43 9.88 16.75
N VAL A 119 5.38 9.05 15.69
CA VAL A 119 6.57 8.80 14.88
C VAL A 119 7.02 10.06 14.16
N MET A 120 6.07 10.77 13.54
CA MET A 120 6.35 11.99 12.78
C MET A 120 6.93 13.12 13.67
N GLU A 121 6.50 13.22 14.93
CA GLU A 121 7.03 14.18 15.90
C GLU A 121 8.46 13.85 16.33
N ARG A 122 8.84 12.56 16.31
CA ARG A 122 10.17 12.09 16.71
C ARG A 122 11.22 12.25 15.61
N TYR A 123 10.82 12.15 14.34
CA TYR A 123 11.72 12.28 13.19
C TYR A 123 11.55 13.66 12.57
N ALA A 124 12.68 14.38 12.41
CA ALA A 124 12.66 15.68 11.76
C ALA A 124 12.19 15.55 10.30
N PRO A 125 11.12 16.25 9.89
CA PRO A 125 10.59 16.15 8.52
C PRO A 125 11.65 16.47 7.45
N ASP A 126 12.60 17.34 7.77
CA ASP A 126 13.63 17.83 6.85
C ASP A 126 14.75 16.79 6.54
N GLU A 127 14.76 15.66 7.24
CA GLU A 127 15.75 14.59 7.00
C GLU A 127 15.33 13.62 5.89
N TYR A 128 14.05 13.63 5.50
CA TYR A 128 13.49 12.68 4.54
C TYR A 128 12.72 13.42 3.45
N ASP A 129 12.90 12.95 2.22
CA ASP A 129 12.16 13.47 1.06
C ASP A 129 10.75 12.86 0.99
N LEU A 130 10.60 11.60 1.39
CA LEU A 130 9.34 10.86 1.34
C LEU A 130 9.10 10.07 2.63
N ILE A 131 7.82 9.95 2.97
CA ILE A 131 7.35 9.09 4.05
C ILE A 131 6.41 8.06 3.44
N VAL A 132 6.70 6.79 3.68
CA VAL A 132 5.89 5.67 3.20
C VAL A 132 5.31 4.93 4.40
N ILE A 133 3.99 4.70 4.38
CA ILE A 133 3.29 4.03 5.47
C ILE A 133 2.80 2.67 5.00
N PHE A 134 3.27 1.61 5.64
CA PHE A 134 2.83 0.24 5.41
C PHE A 134 2.07 -0.30 6.63
N ASN A 135 1.11 -1.17 6.37
CA ASN A 135 0.51 -1.98 7.43
C ASN A 135 1.37 -3.22 7.70
N SER A 136 1.26 -3.79 8.90
CA SER A 136 1.97 -5.01 9.29
C SER A 136 1.67 -6.22 8.41
N ASP A 137 0.49 -6.26 7.80
CA ASP A 137 0.00 -7.33 6.93
C ASP A 137 0.40 -7.19 5.46
N ASN A 138 1.14 -6.13 5.10
CA ASN A 138 1.46 -5.89 3.70
C ASN A 138 2.67 -6.70 3.23
N HIS A 139 2.50 -7.39 2.11
CA HIS A 139 3.62 -7.94 1.34
C HIS A 139 4.10 -6.90 0.33
N ILE A 140 5.29 -6.39 0.58
CA ILE A 140 5.86 -5.27 -0.19
C ILE A 140 6.78 -5.84 -1.27
N VAL A 141 6.52 -5.44 -2.52
CA VAL A 141 7.35 -5.89 -3.65
C VAL A 141 8.78 -5.35 -3.54
N PRO A 142 9.80 -6.09 -4.04
CA PRO A 142 11.21 -5.73 -3.88
C PRO A 142 11.61 -4.36 -4.46
N ASN A 143 10.90 -3.87 -5.44
CA ASN A 143 11.17 -2.59 -6.11
C ASN A 143 10.23 -1.45 -5.67
N ALA A 144 9.51 -1.61 -4.56
CA ALA A 144 8.49 -0.63 -4.12
C ALA A 144 9.08 0.77 -3.93
N LEU A 145 10.19 0.91 -3.21
CA LEU A 145 10.81 2.23 -2.98
C LEU A 145 11.30 2.86 -4.27
N SER A 146 11.83 2.06 -5.20
CA SER A 146 12.24 2.55 -6.53
C SER A 146 11.05 3.09 -7.33
N MET A 147 9.90 2.41 -7.25
CA MET A 147 8.68 2.85 -7.92
C MET A 147 8.15 4.16 -7.32
N PHE A 148 8.14 4.29 -5.99
CA PHE A 148 7.76 5.53 -5.31
C PHE A 148 8.72 6.67 -5.63
N ASN A 149 10.02 6.39 -5.67
CA ASN A 149 11.04 7.37 -6.05
C ASN A 149 10.83 7.89 -7.47
N ASN A 150 10.52 7.02 -8.42
CA ASN A 150 10.24 7.39 -9.81
C ASN A 150 9.00 8.28 -9.92
N ALA A 151 7.93 7.94 -9.19
CA ALA A 151 6.71 8.73 -9.16
C ALA A 151 6.95 10.13 -8.55
N TYR A 152 7.65 10.19 -7.42
CA TYR A 152 8.01 11.45 -6.78
C TYR A 152 8.89 12.33 -7.68
N TYR A 153 9.93 11.77 -8.27
CA TYR A 153 10.79 12.48 -9.22
C TYR A 153 10.03 13.02 -10.42
N SER A 154 8.95 12.36 -10.80
CA SER A 154 8.03 12.80 -11.87
C SER A 154 7.01 13.86 -11.43
N GLY A 155 7.07 14.32 -10.17
CA GLY A 155 6.26 15.40 -9.63
C GLY A 155 5.00 14.95 -8.89
N CYS A 156 4.93 13.69 -8.43
CA CYS A 156 3.81 13.22 -7.61
C CYS A 156 4.07 13.50 -6.12
N ASP A 157 3.28 14.37 -5.51
CA ASP A 157 3.38 14.71 -4.08
C ASP A 157 2.68 13.69 -3.17
N SER A 158 1.74 12.91 -3.69
CA SER A 158 1.01 11.86 -2.97
C SER A 158 0.83 10.64 -3.84
N ILE A 159 1.21 9.47 -3.32
CA ILE A 159 1.24 8.21 -4.06
C ILE A 159 0.52 7.14 -3.25
N GLN A 160 -0.45 6.49 -3.87
CA GLN A 160 -1.11 5.31 -3.31
C GLN A 160 -0.77 4.08 -4.15
N ALA A 161 -0.19 3.06 -3.51
CA ALA A 161 0.08 1.80 -4.16
C ALA A 161 -1.20 0.97 -4.32
N HIS A 162 -1.32 0.29 -5.43
CA HIS A 162 -2.39 -0.69 -5.65
C HIS A 162 -2.14 -1.92 -4.79
N ARG A 163 -3.16 -2.34 -4.02
CA ARG A 163 -3.11 -3.57 -3.23
C ARG A 163 -3.70 -4.71 -4.05
N MET A 164 -2.98 -5.81 -4.12
CA MET A 164 -3.45 -7.04 -4.78
C MET A 164 -3.55 -8.15 -3.74
N ALA A 165 -4.53 -9.05 -3.90
CA ALA A 165 -4.61 -10.23 -3.08
C ALA A 165 -3.42 -11.16 -3.42
N GLU A 166 -2.68 -11.59 -2.41
CA GLU A 166 -1.54 -12.49 -2.58
C GLU A 166 -2.00 -13.90 -2.96
N ASN A 167 -3.14 -14.32 -2.43
CA ASN A 167 -3.68 -15.65 -2.63
C ASN A 167 -4.93 -15.60 -3.51
N LEU A 168 -4.79 -16.02 -4.76
CA LEU A 168 -5.88 -16.10 -5.76
C LEU A 168 -6.63 -17.44 -5.73
N ASN A 169 -6.43 -18.28 -4.71
CA ASN A 169 -7.00 -19.63 -4.64
C ASN A 169 -8.48 -19.65 -4.22
N THR A 170 -9.05 -18.52 -3.87
CA THR A 170 -10.47 -18.39 -3.51
C THR A 170 -11.17 -17.34 -4.36
N SER A 171 -12.47 -17.54 -4.61
CA SER A 171 -13.27 -16.57 -5.37
C SER A 171 -13.28 -15.17 -4.74
N ILE A 172 -13.20 -15.07 -3.40
CA ILE A 172 -13.13 -13.79 -2.67
C ILE A 172 -11.79 -13.11 -2.90
N ALA A 173 -10.68 -13.86 -2.91
CA ALA A 173 -9.36 -13.30 -3.18
C ALA A 173 -9.25 -12.75 -4.61
N VAL A 174 -9.86 -13.44 -5.59
CA VAL A 174 -9.91 -12.97 -6.98
C VAL A 174 -10.72 -11.67 -7.13
N LEU A 175 -11.80 -11.50 -6.35
CA LEU A 175 -12.61 -10.28 -6.39
C LEU A 175 -11.89 -9.06 -5.77
N ASN A 176 -10.90 -9.31 -4.90
CA ASN A 176 -10.13 -8.26 -4.22
C ASN A 176 -8.77 -7.98 -4.89
N ALA A 177 -8.45 -8.68 -5.95
CA ALA A 177 -7.25 -8.51 -6.76
C ALA A 177 -7.50 -7.56 -7.92
#